data_402907309eb9ae6f626f9679ba20ed69
#
_entry.id   402907309eb9ae6f626f9679ba20ed69
#
_cell.length_a   1.000
_cell.length_b   1.000
_cell.length_c   1.000
_cell.angle_alpha   90.00
_cell.angle_beta   90.00
_cell.angle_gamma   90.00
#
_symmetry.space_group_name_H-M   'P 1'
#
loop_
_entity.id
_entity.type
_entity.pdbx_description
1 polymer ?
#
loop_
_entity_poly.entity_id
_entity_poly.type
_entity_poly.pdbx_seq_one_letter_code
_entity_poly.pdbx_strand_id
1 'polypeptide(L)'
;MNPVESTIPADPTATPTVDAGMAHALPATLTAASDAAAFVAQIFAATQAEKDGNADKDAKEPLQATDELVDRGSDTAPALGPFAPLQPLQGQTVLILGLGASGLAMARWCVRAGATSVIVADTRSAPPQLAALQQELPQVRFVAGDFHAGLVEGQHLDAVYRSPGLSPYAIAPVLVASHVTGTRASGELGLYVQALDALRTARGYAPAVLAITGTNGKT
;
A
#
# COMPACT_ATOMS: atom_id res chain seq x y z
N MET A 1 26.85 69.41 23.10
CA MET A 1 25.82 69.71 24.15
C MET A 1 25.23 68.42 24.56
N ASN A 2 25.38 68.13 25.77
CA ASN A 2 25.23 66.87 26.50
C ASN A 2 23.79 66.47 26.83
N PRO A 3 23.64 65.34 27.43
CA PRO A 3 22.56 64.29 27.27
C PRO A 3 21.49 64.41 28.33
N VAL A 4 20.42 63.66 28.20
CA VAL A 4 19.59 63.33 29.35
C VAL A 4 19.26 61.83 29.30
N GLU A 5 19.86 61.13 30.22
CA GLU A 5 19.41 59.85 30.79
C GLU A 5 18.04 60.01 31.41
N SER A 6 17.18 59.02 31.27
CA SER A 6 16.10 58.79 32.21
C SER A 6 15.78 57.34 32.35
N THR A 7 16.06 56.91 33.49
CA THR A 7 16.01 55.69 34.27
C THR A 7 14.62 55.07 34.32
N ILE A 8 14.60 53.75 34.25
CA ILE A 8 13.53 52.78 34.54
C ILE A 8 13.08 52.90 36.02
N PRO A 9 11.86 52.50 36.34
CA PRO A 9 11.75 51.35 37.25
C PRO A 9 10.77 50.26 36.78
N ALA A 10 11.21 49.05 37.02
CA ALA A 10 10.44 47.82 36.96
C ALA A 10 9.47 47.74 38.15
N ASP A 11 8.26 47.27 37.89
CA ASP A 11 7.39 46.74 38.92
C ASP A 11 6.94 45.33 38.56
N PRO A 12 7.26 44.31 39.38
CA PRO A 12 6.85 42.94 39.17
C PRO A 12 5.65 42.64 40.08
N THR A 13 4.45 42.51 39.55
CA THR A 13 3.39 41.67 40.12
C THR A 13 2.07 41.89 39.38
N ALA A 14 1.80 41.07 38.41
CA ALA A 14 0.43 40.75 38.03
C ALA A 14 0.42 39.37 37.34
N THR A 15 0.16 38.36 38.11
CA THR A 15 -0.29 37.05 37.62
C THR A 15 -1.70 37.14 37.09
N PRO A 16 -1.99 36.83 35.84
CA PRO A 16 -3.33 36.51 35.42
C PRO A 16 -3.64 35.05 35.74
N THR A 17 -4.57 34.84 36.63
CA THR A 17 -5.26 33.57 36.83
C THR A 17 -5.97 33.22 35.53
N VAL A 18 -5.53 32.23 34.83
CA VAL A 18 -6.26 31.64 33.72
C VAL A 18 -6.99 30.40 34.21
N ASP A 19 -8.26 30.50 34.05
CA ASP A 19 -9.30 29.52 34.29
C ASP A 19 -8.97 28.14 33.70
N ALA A 20 -9.06 27.11 34.53
CA ALA A 20 -8.85 25.71 34.15
C ALA A 20 -10.11 25.20 33.46
N GLY A 21 -10.11 25.33 32.13
CA GLY A 21 -11.15 24.77 31.29
C GLY A 21 -10.56 24.04 30.07
N MET A 22 -10.62 22.72 30.09
CA MET A 22 -10.42 21.81 28.97
C MET A 22 -9.03 21.81 28.28
N ALA A 23 -8.07 21.29 29.00
CA ALA A 23 -6.86 20.76 28.34
C ALA A 23 -7.22 19.49 27.55
N HIS A 24 -7.43 19.64 26.24
CA HIS A 24 -7.26 18.53 25.32
C HIS A 24 -5.77 18.17 25.38
N ALA A 25 -5.45 17.06 26.02
CA ALA A 25 -4.13 16.50 26.05
C ALA A 25 -3.72 16.16 24.61
N LEU A 26 -2.80 16.95 24.05
CA LEU A 26 -2.05 16.54 22.88
C LEU A 26 -1.23 15.30 23.25
N PRO A 27 -1.24 14.25 22.44
CA PRO A 27 -0.44 13.07 22.74
C PRO A 27 1.04 13.45 22.77
N ALA A 28 1.74 12.91 23.77
CA ALA A 28 3.16 13.09 23.99
C ALA A 28 3.95 12.85 22.68
N THR A 29 4.96 13.69 22.47
CA THR A 29 5.92 13.58 21.37
C THR A 29 6.46 12.16 21.26
N LEU A 30 6.00 11.49 20.23
CA LEU A 30 6.39 10.14 19.82
C LEU A 30 7.86 10.16 19.40
N THR A 31 8.72 9.35 20.01
CA THR A 31 10.08 9.15 19.53
C THR A 31 10.05 8.24 18.30
N ALA A 32 10.43 8.78 17.16
CA ALA A 32 10.21 8.22 15.82
C ALA A 32 10.63 6.76 15.59
N ALA A 33 11.46 6.17 16.45
CA ALA A 33 11.93 4.79 16.28
C ALA A 33 11.06 3.76 17.03
N SER A 34 10.50 4.09 18.21
CA SER A 34 9.63 3.15 18.95
C SER A 34 8.24 3.06 18.35
N ASP A 35 7.80 4.13 17.68
CA ASP A 35 6.46 4.20 17.11
C ASP A 35 6.33 3.50 15.77
N ALA A 36 7.39 3.50 14.97
CA ALA A 36 7.42 2.71 13.74
C ALA A 36 7.29 1.21 14.04
N ALA A 37 7.95 0.72 15.11
CA ALA A 37 7.83 -0.68 15.52
C ALA A 37 6.43 -1.00 16.08
N ALA A 38 5.84 -0.10 16.86
CA ALA A 38 4.49 -0.25 17.38
C ALA A 38 3.43 -0.19 16.28
N PHE A 39 3.58 0.71 15.30
CA PHE A 39 2.71 0.81 14.13
C PHE A 39 2.79 -0.45 13.25
N VAL A 40 4.00 -0.95 12.99
CA VAL A 40 4.21 -2.19 12.25
C VAL A 40 3.59 -3.37 13.00
N ALA A 41 3.77 -3.46 14.34
CA ALA A 41 3.14 -4.48 15.17
C ALA A 41 1.61 -4.39 15.14
N GLN A 42 1.04 -3.20 15.12
CA GLN A 42 -0.40 -2.98 15.06
C GLN A 42 -1.01 -3.40 13.71
N ILE A 43 -0.32 -3.14 12.59
CA ILE A 43 -0.73 -3.63 11.27
C ILE A 43 -0.74 -5.17 11.25
N PHE A 44 0.27 -5.81 11.85
CA PHE A 44 0.34 -7.28 11.90
C PHE A 44 -0.65 -7.88 12.91
N ALA A 45 -0.93 -7.21 14.04
CA ALA A 45 -1.93 -7.64 15.01
C ALA A 45 -3.35 -7.55 14.45
N ALA A 46 -3.68 -6.50 13.68
CA ALA A 46 -4.96 -6.39 12.98
C ALA A 46 -5.17 -7.53 11.97
N THR A 47 -4.11 -7.90 11.25
CA THR A 47 -4.14 -9.02 10.30
C THR A 47 -4.27 -10.39 10.99
N GLN A 48 -3.83 -10.52 12.23
CA GLN A 48 -3.98 -11.75 13.02
C GLN A 48 -5.34 -11.84 13.75
N ALA A 49 -5.89 -10.72 14.21
CA ALA A 49 -7.20 -10.67 14.85
C ALA A 49 -8.34 -11.07 13.88
N GLU A 50 -8.20 -10.78 12.59
CA GLU A 50 -9.14 -11.28 11.57
C GLU A 50 -9.01 -12.81 11.36
N LYS A 51 -7.86 -13.39 11.69
CA LYS A 51 -7.59 -14.82 11.54
C LYS A 51 -8.13 -15.65 12.69
N ASP A 52 -8.17 -15.10 13.91
CA ASP A 52 -8.58 -15.80 15.11
C ASP A 52 -10.09 -15.64 15.41
N GLY A 53 -10.79 -14.73 14.73
CA GLY A 53 -12.22 -14.48 14.91
C GLY A 53 -13.15 -15.45 14.16
N ASN A 54 -12.64 -16.36 13.34
CA ASN A 54 -13.46 -17.27 12.51
C ASN A 54 -13.28 -18.76 12.82
N ALA A 55 -12.88 -19.10 14.03
CA ALA A 55 -12.81 -20.47 14.48
C ALA A 55 -13.90 -20.70 15.53
N ASP A 56 -15.13 -20.85 15.14
CA ASP A 56 -16.09 -21.79 15.70
C ASP A 56 -17.50 -21.60 15.10
N LYS A 57 -17.87 -22.42 14.15
CA LYS A 57 -19.25 -22.91 13.92
C LYS A 57 -19.19 -24.04 12.89
N ASP A 58 -18.78 -25.19 13.40
CA ASP A 58 -19.09 -26.46 12.75
C ASP A 58 -20.60 -26.74 12.84
N ALA A 59 -21.27 -26.67 11.73
CA ALA A 59 -22.51 -27.37 11.51
C ALA A 59 -22.39 -28.12 10.17
N LYS A 60 -22.06 -29.38 10.28
CA LYS A 60 -22.14 -30.35 9.22
C LYS A 60 -23.58 -30.49 8.74
N GLU A 61 -23.83 -30.15 7.50
CA GLU A 61 -24.94 -30.72 6.74
C GLU A 61 -24.39 -31.19 5.38
N PRO A 62 -24.66 -32.48 5.01
CA PRO A 62 -24.18 -33.02 3.75
C PRO A 62 -25.04 -32.47 2.62
N LEU A 63 -24.44 -31.65 1.76
CA LEU A 63 -25.03 -31.23 0.49
C LEU A 63 -25.22 -32.47 -0.39
N GLN A 64 -26.46 -32.90 -0.53
CA GLN A 64 -26.88 -33.86 -1.57
C GLN A 64 -26.66 -33.18 -2.93
N ALA A 65 -25.79 -33.78 -3.72
CA ALA A 65 -25.63 -33.43 -5.11
C ALA A 65 -26.93 -33.78 -5.87
N THR A 66 -27.73 -32.79 -6.14
CA THR A 66 -28.76 -32.89 -7.19
C THR A 66 -28.07 -32.52 -8.49
N ASP A 67 -27.83 -33.54 -9.27
CA ASP A 67 -27.39 -33.48 -10.67
C ASP A 67 -28.55 -32.97 -11.53
N GLU A 68 -28.77 -31.66 -11.54
CA GLU A 68 -29.57 -31.01 -12.57
C GLU A 68 -28.63 -30.29 -13.50
N LEU A 69 -28.23 -31.01 -14.56
CA LEU A 69 -27.73 -30.45 -15.81
C LEU A 69 -28.82 -29.52 -16.37
N VAL A 70 -28.81 -28.27 -15.94
CA VAL A 70 -29.49 -27.20 -16.66
C VAL A 70 -28.74 -27.01 -17.96
N ASP A 71 -29.32 -27.52 -19.02
CA ASP A 71 -29.00 -27.18 -20.40
C ASP A 71 -29.11 -25.67 -20.57
N ARG A 72 -28.00 -24.95 -20.30
CA ARG A 72 -27.89 -23.55 -20.67
C ARG A 72 -27.66 -23.51 -22.13
N GLY A 73 -28.80 -23.29 -22.83
CA GLY A 73 -28.80 -23.01 -24.24
C GLY A 73 -27.62 -22.19 -24.67
N SER A 74 -27.07 -22.57 -25.79
CA SER A 74 -26.02 -21.94 -26.56
C SER A 74 -26.31 -20.44 -26.75
N ASP A 75 -26.18 -19.65 -25.68
CA ASP A 75 -26.00 -18.22 -25.80
C ASP A 75 -24.63 -17.99 -26.40
N THR A 76 -24.65 -17.76 -27.68
CA THR A 76 -23.49 -17.23 -28.41
C THR A 76 -23.06 -15.99 -27.69
N ALA A 77 -22.02 -16.14 -26.84
CA ALA A 77 -21.40 -15.00 -26.19
C ALA A 77 -21.10 -13.97 -27.28
N PRO A 78 -21.53 -12.71 -27.14
CA PRO A 78 -21.26 -11.70 -28.15
C PRO A 78 -19.77 -11.71 -28.41
N ALA A 79 -19.39 -11.84 -29.66
CA ALA A 79 -17.99 -11.77 -30.08
C ALA A 79 -17.42 -10.47 -29.51
N LEU A 80 -16.60 -10.62 -28.48
CA LEU A 80 -15.98 -9.52 -27.80
C LEU A 80 -15.09 -8.81 -28.82
N GLY A 81 -15.57 -7.71 -29.38
CA GLY A 81 -14.74 -6.84 -30.20
C GLY A 81 -13.44 -6.49 -29.46
N PRO A 82 -12.41 -5.99 -30.13
CA PRO A 82 -11.15 -5.64 -29.49
C PRO A 82 -11.43 -4.57 -28.41
N PHE A 83 -11.60 -5.00 -27.17
CA PHE A 83 -11.78 -4.08 -26.06
C PHE A 83 -10.51 -3.25 -25.91
N ALA A 84 -10.67 -1.93 -25.84
CA ALA A 84 -9.60 -1.04 -25.44
C ALA A 84 -8.94 -1.58 -24.15
N PRO A 85 -7.61 -1.56 -24.05
CA PRO A 85 -6.92 -2.05 -22.87
C PRO A 85 -7.44 -1.32 -21.63
N LEU A 86 -7.74 -2.07 -20.57
CA LEU A 86 -8.15 -1.49 -19.31
C LEU A 86 -6.92 -0.81 -18.69
N GLN A 87 -7.06 0.46 -18.33
CA GLN A 87 -5.96 1.25 -17.76
C GLN A 87 -6.31 1.74 -16.34
N PRO A 88 -6.44 0.83 -15.36
CA PRO A 88 -6.86 1.19 -13.99
C PRO A 88 -5.86 2.06 -13.24
N LEU A 89 -4.64 2.20 -13.75
CA LEU A 89 -3.59 3.04 -13.18
C LEU A 89 -3.30 4.29 -14.04
N GLN A 90 -4.19 4.62 -14.97
CA GLN A 90 -3.96 5.78 -15.84
C GLN A 90 -3.76 7.06 -15.02
N GLY A 91 -2.71 7.79 -15.35
CA GLY A 91 -2.35 9.03 -14.67
C GLY A 91 -1.58 8.84 -13.37
N GLN A 92 -1.45 7.62 -12.84
CA GLN A 92 -0.82 7.37 -11.55
C GLN A 92 0.69 7.27 -11.64
N THR A 93 1.36 7.73 -10.58
CA THR A 93 2.78 7.53 -10.29
C THR A 93 2.91 6.48 -9.19
N VAL A 94 3.60 5.39 -9.45
CA VAL A 94 3.68 4.25 -8.53
C VAL A 94 5.12 3.89 -8.17
N LEU A 95 5.34 3.50 -6.92
CA LEU A 95 6.60 2.96 -6.43
C LEU A 95 6.44 1.47 -6.14
N ILE A 96 7.38 0.66 -6.59
CA ILE A 96 7.43 -0.77 -6.32
C ILE A 96 8.69 -1.05 -5.49
N LEU A 97 8.53 -1.73 -4.37
CA LEU A 97 9.61 -2.13 -3.47
C LEU A 97 10.00 -3.58 -3.73
N GLY A 98 11.28 -3.78 -4.08
CA GLY A 98 11.89 -5.07 -4.38
C GLY A 98 11.77 -5.48 -5.84
N LEU A 99 12.91 -5.81 -6.47
CA LEU A 99 13.01 -6.25 -7.86
C LEU A 99 13.40 -7.73 -7.92
N GLY A 100 12.54 -8.58 -7.37
CA GLY A 100 12.49 -10.00 -7.62
C GLY A 100 11.48 -10.34 -8.73
N ALA A 101 11.08 -11.62 -8.84
CA ALA A 101 10.08 -12.06 -9.83
C ALA A 101 8.74 -11.31 -9.69
N SER A 102 8.22 -11.18 -8.47
CA SER A 102 6.99 -10.41 -8.20
C SER A 102 7.15 -8.92 -8.51
N GLY A 103 8.30 -8.32 -8.18
CA GLY A 103 8.56 -6.90 -8.48
C GLY A 103 8.55 -6.61 -9.97
N LEU A 104 9.19 -7.46 -10.78
CA LEU A 104 9.16 -7.34 -12.24
C LEU A 104 7.74 -7.56 -12.80
N ALA A 105 7.01 -8.56 -12.28
CA ALA A 105 5.63 -8.81 -12.68
C ALA A 105 4.72 -7.60 -12.40
N MET A 106 4.84 -7.00 -11.20
CA MET A 106 4.12 -5.78 -10.84
C MET A 106 4.51 -4.60 -11.74
N ALA A 107 5.79 -4.40 -12.06
CA ALA A 107 6.25 -3.35 -12.96
C ALA A 107 5.65 -3.50 -14.36
N ARG A 108 5.67 -4.72 -14.93
CA ARG A 108 5.03 -5.05 -16.23
C ARG A 108 3.53 -4.71 -16.18
N TRP A 109 2.87 -5.09 -15.11
CA TRP A 109 1.45 -4.82 -14.94
C TRP A 109 1.16 -3.33 -14.83
N CYS A 110 1.88 -2.57 -13.98
CA CYS A 110 1.66 -1.14 -13.79
C CYS A 110 1.83 -0.36 -15.10
N VAL A 111 2.86 -0.67 -15.88
CA VAL A 111 3.06 -0.08 -17.21
C VAL A 111 1.90 -0.41 -18.14
N ARG A 112 1.48 -1.69 -18.22
CA ARG A 112 0.35 -2.14 -19.05
C ARG A 112 -0.97 -1.51 -18.60
N ALA A 113 -1.14 -1.31 -17.30
CA ALA A 113 -2.32 -0.70 -16.69
C ALA A 113 -2.37 0.83 -16.82
N GLY A 114 -1.41 1.44 -17.52
CA GLY A 114 -1.42 2.86 -17.88
C GLY A 114 -0.80 3.79 -16.85
N ALA A 115 -0.01 3.28 -15.90
CA ALA A 115 0.72 4.15 -14.98
C ALA A 115 1.61 5.14 -15.74
N THR A 116 1.52 6.42 -15.38
CA THR A 116 2.31 7.49 -16.01
C THR A 116 3.77 7.37 -15.65
N SER A 117 4.06 6.99 -14.42
CA SER A 117 5.42 6.79 -13.94
C SER A 117 5.49 5.56 -13.05
N VAL A 118 6.47 4.71 -13.30
CA VAL A 118 6.76 3.54 -12.47
C VAL A 118 8.20 3.64 -11.98
N ILE A 119 8.35 3.56 -10.68
CA ILE A 119 9.65 3.56 -9.99
C ILE A 119 9.79 2.21 -9.32
N VAL A 120 10.94 1.57 -9.46
CA VAL A 120 11.27 0.33 -8.76
C VAL A 120 12.48 0.58 -7.89
N ALA A 121 12.35 0.32 -6.58
CA ALA A 121 13.45 0.43 -5.63
C ALA A 121 13.86 -0.96 -5.11
N ASP A 122 15.15 -1.20 -4.98
CA ASP A 122 15.69 -2.42 -4.37
C ASP A 122 16.95 -2.09 -3.57
N THR A 123 17.15 -2.77 -2.44
CA THR A 123 18.33 -2.57 -1.60
C THR A 123 19.63 -3.00 -2.28
N ARG A 124 19.56 -3.85 -3.28
CA ARG A 124 20.70 -4.33 -4.06
C ARG A 124 20.95 -3.43 -5.25
N SER A 125 22.22 -3.18 -5.56
CA SER A 125 22.61 -2.44 -6.77
C SER A 125 22.36 -3.23 -8.06
N ALA A 126 22.37 -4.56 -8.00
CA ALA A 126 22.11 -5.47 -9.13
C ALA A 126 21.16 -6.59 -8.69
N PRO A 127 19.86 -6.30 -8.51
CA PRO A 127 18.87 -7.32 -8.19
C PRO A 127 18.67 -8.28 -9.38
N PRO A 128 18.17 -9.52 -9.15
CA PRO A 128 18.12 -10.56 -10.16
C PRO A 128 17.36 -10.21 -11.44
N GLN A 129 16.39 -9.32 -11.34
CA GLN A 129 15.53 -8.94 -12.48
C GLN A 129 15.90 -7.59 -13.11
N LEU A 130 17.02 -6.98 -12.73
CA LEU A 130 17.41 -5.66 -13.24
C LEU A 130 17.62 -5.66 -14.76
N ALA A 131 18.34 -6.65 -15.29
CA ALA A 131 18.57 -6.73 -16.72
C ALA A 131 17.26 -6.88 -17.51
N ALA A 132 16.34 -7.74 -17.03
CA ALA A 132 15.02 -7.91 -17.63
C ALA A 132 14.18 -6.63 -17.55
N LEU A 133 14.20 -5.93 -16.41
CA LEU A 133 13.51 -4.65 -16.26
C LEU A 133 14.02 -3.63 -17.29
N GLN A 134 15.32 -3.46 -17.41
CA GLN A 134 15.93 -2.48 -18.31
C GLN A 134 15.68 -2.82 -19.79
N GLN A 135 15.66 -4.09 -20.13
CA GLN A 135 15.41 -4.56 -21.50
C GLN A 135 13.95 -4.41 -21.91
N GLU A 136 13.03 -4.78 -21.02
CA GLU A 136 11.60 -4.87 -21.33
C GLU A 136 10.85 -3.54 -21.06
N LEU A 137 11.29 -2.81 -20.05
CA LEU A 137 10.63 -1.61 -19.55
C LEU A 137 11.63 -0.45 -19.36
N PRO A 138 12.29 0.01 -20.43
CA PRO A 138 13.34 1.04 -20.34
C PRO A 138 12.83 2.38 -19.76
N GLN A 139 11.52 2.61 -19.79
CA GLN A 139 10.88 3.82 -19.21
C GLN A 139 10.73 3.73 -17.68
N VAL A 140 10.91 2.56 -17.07
CA VAL A 140 10.80 2.38 -15.62
C VAL A 140 12.09 2.83 -14.94
N ARG A 141 11.96 3.72 -13.96
CA ARG A 141 13.11 4.20 -13.19
C ARG A 141 13.49 3.18 -12.11
N PHE A 142 14.75 2.74 -12.13
CA PHE A 142 15.30 1.91 -11.06
C PHE A 142 16.09 2.75 -10.05
N VAL A 143 15.91 2.48 -8.76
CA VAL A 143 16.60 3.13 -7.64
C VAL A 143 17.21 2.04 -6.77
N ALA A 144 18.53 2.05 -6.64
CA ALA A 144 19.25 1.15 -5.76
C ALA A 144 19.55 1.84 -4.41
N GLY A 145 19.49 1.07 -3.33
CA GLY A 145 19.84 1.55 -2.00
C GLY A 145 18.76 1.23 -0.96
N ASP A 146 19.04 1.58 0.29
CA ASP A 146 18.15 1.30 1.40
C ASP A 146 16.77 1.93 1.22
N PHE A 147 15.76 1.26 1.73
CA PHE A 147 14.40 1.82 1.74
C PHE A 147 14.29 2.91 2.82
N HIS A 148 14.04 4.13 2.40
CA HIS A 148 13.95 5.29 3.27
C HIS A 148 12.74 6.17 2.93
N ALA A 149 12.34 7.03 3.86
CA ALA A 149 11.15 7.89 3.72
C ALA A 149 11.19 8.78 2.45
N GLY A 150 12.37 9.26 2.06
CA GLY A 150 12.55 10.09 0.86
C GLY A 150 12.20 9.41 -0.47
N LEU A 151 11.95 8.08 -0.48
CA LEU A 151 11.38 7.41 -1.65
C LEU A 151 9.91 7.79 -1.88
N VAL A 152 9.24 8.33 -0.85
CA VAL A 152 7.82 8.73 -0.88
C VAL A 152 7.68 10.24 -0.70
N GLU A 153 8.40 10.81 0.25
CA GLU A 153 8.33 12.23 0.56
C GLU A 153 8.73 13.09 -0.64
N GLY A 154 7.84 14.02 -1.02
CA GLY A 154 8.05 14.92 -2.16
C GLY A 154 7.98 14.27 -3.54
N GLN A 155 7.63 12.98 -3.64
CA GLN A 155 7.58 12.26 -4.92
C GLN A 155 6.20 12.26 -5.59
N HIS A 156 5.16 12.79 -4.96
CA HIS A 156 3.78 12.80 -5.48
C HIS A 156 3.32 11.41 -5.95
N LEU A 157 3.53 10.39 -5.10
CA LEU A 157 3.13 9.02 -5.40
C LEU A 157 1.65 8.78 -5.10
N ASP A 158 0.97 8.09 -5.99
CA ASP A 158 -0.41 7.62 -5.78
C ASP A 158 -0.46 6.30 -5.05
N ALA A 159 0.53 5.43 -5.27
CA ALA A 159 0.59 4.14 -4.62
C ALA A 159 2.03 3.61 -4.45
N VAL A 160 2.21 2.82 -3.39
CA VAL A 160 3.40 2.01 -3.12
C VAL A 160 3.00 0.54 -3.12
N TYR A 161 3.67 -0.27 -3.91
CA TYR A 161 3.49 -1.72 -3.95
C TYR A 161 4.74 -2.43 -3.44
N ARG A 162 4.56 -3.48 -2.65
CA ARG A 162 5.68 -4.23 -2.08
C ARG A 162 5.72 -5.67 -2.54
N SER A 163 6.89 -6.18 -2.82
CA SER A 163 7.11 -7.61 -3.05
C SER A 163 6.92 -8.40 -1.75
N PRO A 164 6.33 -9.62 -1.80
CA PRO A 164 6.00 -10.41 -0.59
C PRO A 164 7.24 -10.87 0.20
N GLY A 165 8.41 -10.97 -0.43
CA GLY A 165 9.65 -11.43 0.19
C GLY A 165 10.42 -10.38 0.99
N LEU A 166 9.95 -9.14 1.06
CA LEU A 166 10.64 -8.07 1.79
C LEU A 166 10.35 -8.14 3.28
N SER A 167 11.42 -7.96 4.08
CA SER A 167 11.28 -7.84 5.53
C SER A 167 10.43 -6.62 5.89
N PRO A 168 9.43 -6.76 6.78
CA PRO A 168 8.64 -5.63 7.27
C PRO A 168 9.49 -4.50 7.85
N TYR A 169 10.57 -4.85 8.54
CA TYR A 169 11.49 -3.87 9.14
C TYR A 169 12.23 -3.05 8.08
N ALA A 170 12.64 -3.69 6.98
CA ALA A 170 13.36 -3.01 5.92
C ALA A 170 12.49 -1.97 5.20
N ILE A 171 11.20 -2.23 5.03
CA ILE A 171 10.27 -1.35 4.33
C ILE A 171 9.52 -0.39 5.26
N ALA A 172 9.67 -0.53 6.60
CA ALA A 172 8.95 0.29 7.57
C ALA A 172 9.09 1.81 7.33
N PRO A 173 10.27 2.37 7.02
CA PRO A 173 10.40 3.81 6.77
C PRO A 173 9.53 4.29 5.60
N VAL A 174 9.42 3.48 4.54
CA VAL A 174 8.60 3.80 3.38
C VAL A 174 7.11 3.70 3.70
N LEU A 175 6.69 2.67 4.46
CA LEU A 175 5.30 2.50 4.85
C LEU A 175 4.82 3.62 5.78
N VAL A 176 5.65 4.03 6.74
CA VAL A 176 5.36 5.17 7.63
C VAL A 176 5.21 6.45 6.81
N ALA A 177 6.15 6.74 5.91
CA ALA A 177 6.07 7.91 5.04
C ALA A 177 4.82 7.86 4.14
N SER A 178 4.47 6.69 3.60
CA SER A 178 3.24 6.51 2.81
C SER A 178 1.99 6.82 3.61
N HIS A 179 1.94 6.39 4.88
CA HIS A 179 0.82 6.69 5.76
C HIS A 179 0.70 8.20 6.04
N VAL A 180 1.83 8.86 6.34
CA VAL A 180 1.88 10.31 6.62
C VAL A 180 1.45 11.14 5.39
N THR A 181 1.86 10.74 4.20
CA THR A 181 1.53 11.45 2.94
C THR A 181 0.15 11.08 2.38
N GLY A 182 -0.55 10.10 2.98
CA GLY A 182 -1.80 9.57 2.45
C GLY A 182 -1.62 8.71 1.19
N THR A 183 -0.38 8.31 0.86
CA THR A 183 -0.09 7.44 -0.27
C THR A 183 -0.55 6.02 0.04
N ARG A 184 -1.33 5.43 -0.85
CA ARG A 184 -1.84 4.07 -0.68
C ARG A 184 -0.70 3.05 -0.71
N ALA A 185 -0.57 2.22 0.32
CA ALA A 185 0.40 1.14 0.36
C ALA A 185 -0.30 -0.23 0.27
N SER A 186 0.21 -1.13 -0.60
CA SER A 186 -0.38 -2.45 -0.83
C SER A 186 0.69 -3.46 -1.26
N GLY A 187 0.28 -4.71 -1.42
CA GLY A 187 1.11 -5.77 -2.01
C GLY A 187 0.59 -6.21 -3.38
N GLU A 188 1.20 -7.27 -3.92
CA GLU A 188 0.84 -7.87 -5.20
C GLU A 188 -0.65 -8.27 -5.27
N LEU A 189 -1.18 -8.87 -4.20
CA LEU A 189 -2.60 -9.24 -4.13
C LEU A 189 -3.54 -8.03 -4.18
N GLY A 190 -3.18 -6.92 -3.52
CA GLY A 190 -3.97 -5.70 -3.58
C GLY A 190 -4.00 -5.10 -4.98
N LEU A 191 -2.90 -5.17 -5.72
CA LEU A 191 -2.85 -4.78 -7.12
C LEU A 191 -3.75 -5.66 -8.01
N TYR A 192 -3.78 -6.98 -7.73
CA TYR A 192 -4.68 -7.91 -8.39
C TYR A 192 -6.17 -7.61 -8.11
N VAL A 193 -6.52 -7.35 -6.84
CA VAL A 193 -7.90 -6.96 -6.46
C VAL A 193 -8.32 -5.69 -7.18
N GLN A 194 -7.46 -4.68 -7.23
CA GLN A 194 -7.73 -3.44 -7.97
C GLN A 194 -7.98 -3.69 -9.45
N ALA A 195 -7.26 -4.62 -10.06
CA ALA A 195 -7.49 -5.03 -11.45
C ALA A 195 -8.86 -5.69 -11.66
N LEU A 196 -9.27 -6.55 -10.72
CA LEU A 196 -10.60 -7.19 -10.77
C LEU A 196 -11.72 -6.17 -10.58
N ASP A 197 -11.59 -5.23 -9.66
CA ASP A 197 -12.57 -4.16 -9.44
C ASP A 197 -12.72 -3.27 -10.69
N ALA A 198 -11.61 -2.96 -11.35
CA ALA A 198 -11.65 -2.23 -12.60
C ALA A 198 -12.36 -3.02 -13.74
N LEU A 199 -12.12 -4.31 -13.83
CA LEU A 199 -12.83 -5.20 -14.78
C LEU A 199 -14.33 -5.28 -14.48
N ARG A 200 -14.68 -5.38 -13.20
CA ARG A 200 -16.08 -5.40 -12.76
C ARG A 200 -16.78 -4.11 -13.13
N THR A 201 -16.17 -2.98 -12.83
CA THR A 201 -16.75 -1.66 -13.10
C THR A 201 -16.87 -1.38 -14.60
N ALA A 202 -15.82 -1.67 -15.37
CA ALA A 202 -15.79 -1.30 -16.79
C ALA A 202 -16.51 -2.29 -17.70
N ARG A 203 -16.64 -3.57 -17.30
CA ARG A 203 -17.12 -4.65 -18.18
C ARG A 203 -18.15 -5.57 -17.55
N GLY A 204 -18.56 -5.32 -16.29
CA GLY A 204 -19.43 -6.22 -15.55
C GLY A 204 -18.81 -7.60 -15.27
N TYR A 205 -17.50 -7.76 -15.51
CA TYR A 205 -16.81 -9.04 -15.30
C TYR A 205 -16.54 -9.27 -13.83
N ALA A 206 -17.22 -10.23 -13.23
CA ALA A 206 -17.09 -10.60 -11.82
C ALA A 206 -16.80 -12.10 -11.69
N PRO A 207 -15.53 -12.51 -11.83
CA PRO A 207 -15.17 -13.92 -11.71
C PRO A 207 -15.37 -14.43 -10.28
N ALA A 208 -15.71 -15.72 -10.16
CA ALA A 208 -15.57 -16.40 -8.87
C ALA A 208 -14.09 -16.55 -8.53
N VAL A 209 -13.70 -16.13 -7.34
CA VAL A 209 -12.31 -16.22 -6.87
C VAL A 209 -12.26 -17.20 -5.71
N LEU A 210 -11.47 -18.28 -5.87
CA LEU A 210 -11.14 -19.21 -4.80
C LEU A 210 -9.70 -18.97 -4.37
N ALA A 211 -9.50 -18.67 -3.08
CA ALA A 211 -8.17 -18.47 -2.51
C ALA A 211 -7.83 -19.63 -1.57
N ILE A 212 -6.67 -20.27 -1.79
CA ILE A 212 -6.13 -21.33 -0.95
C ILE A 212 -4.84 -20.83 -0.32
N THR A 213 -4.79 -20.84 1.01
CA THR A 213 -3.59 -20.46 1.76
C THR A 213 -3.23 -21.54 2.76
N GLY A 214 -1.95 -21.62 3.12
CA GLY A 214 -1.44 -22.58 4.11
C GLY A 214 0.07 -22.59 4.15
N THR A 215 0.62 -23.06 5.25
CA THR A 215 2.07 -23.22 5.42
C THR A 215 2.58 -24.44 4.65
N ASN A 216 1.82 -25.53 4.67
CA ASN A 216 2.12 -26.80 3.99
C ASN A 216 0.91 -27.28 3.20
N GLY A 217 1.10 -28.24 2.27
CA GLY A 217 0.02 -28.94 1.57
C GLY A 217 -0.77 -28.10 0.56
N LYS A 218 -0.15 -27.06 -0.02
CA LYS A 218 -0.78 -26.24 -1.06
C LYS A 218 -0.73 -26.85 -2.47
N THR A 219 -0.05 -27.99 -2.63
CA THR A 219 0.07 -28.75 -3.88
C THR A 219 -0.80 -29.99 -3.81
#